data_7d4798f5bac65db2b7d7fb2fc5aba35f
#
_entry.id   7d4798f5bac65db2b7d7fb2fc5aba35f
#
_cell.length_a   1.000
_cell.length_b   1.000
_cell.length_c   1.000
_cell.angle_alpha   90.00
_cell.angle_beta   90.00
_cell.angle_gamma   90.00
#
_symmetry.space_group_name_H-M   'P 1'
#
loop_
_entity.id
_entity.type
_entity.pdbx_description
1 polymer ?
#
loop_
_entity_poly.entity_id
_entity_poly.type
_entity_poly.pdbx_seq_one_letter_code
_entity_poly.pdbx_strand_id
1 'polypeptide(L)'
;MKSGRKSKVKHFVDIGMTVLLLCLMAYPATGETLHEWFGVAMTALLILHHILNRRWYASIFKGSYNAYRVVTLTVNTLLLASIALTALCGMAMSAHAVPFLYGFLPVSFARRVHLSLSHWSFVLMAVHLGMHIPALARALRWKRSVKTAVAAVLGAAAGFGVWAFFKNGIPNYLFFRAAFAFFDSGKPGVLVFAEQLSIMILFAYLGAVCAFLLLKKRKGRSRPVLPTAVLFLLSLCLLSGCGAPQTEPAAPATTPAVTASDTTASTEPQKGETAMLQMTIQNTPVAVQWESNDAVRALQALCENGSLTVKMSMYGGFEQVGPLGQTLPHRDVQTVTNPGDIVLYAGSQLVVFYGSNSWAYTRLGHITDQSDAQLQTLLSKGDVVITLTAAE
;
A
#
# COMPACT_ATOMS: atom_id res chain seq x y z
N MET A 1 9.68 -44.18 5.81
CA MET A 1 9.25 -43.44 4.60
C MET A 1 8.21 -42.32 4.84
N LYS A 2 7.26 -42.41 5.77
CA LYS A 2 6.22 -41.36 6.00
C LYS A 2 6.78 -40.01 6.51
N SER A 3 7.88 -39.95 7.27
CA SER A 3 8.45 -38.72 7.83
C SER A 3 9.12 -37.82 6.78
N GLY A 4 9.86 -38.39 5.83
CA GLY A 4 10.54 -37.63 4.78
C GLY A 4 9.57 -36.97 3.78
N ARG A 5 8.44 -37.62 3.47
CA ARG A 5 7.40 -37.09 2.56
C ARG A 5 6.72 -35.85 3.17
N LYS A 6 6.41 -35.90 4.48
CA LYS A 6 5.80 -34.75 5.19
C LYS A 6 6.75 -33.54 5.24
N SER A 7 8.05 -33.76 5.38
CA SER A 7 9.04 -32.67 5.35
C SER A 7 9.11 -32.01 3.98
N LYS A 8 9.10 -32.78 2.88
CA LYS A 8 9.12 -32.23 1.51
C LYS A 8 7.89 -31.38 1.22
N VAL A 9 6.70 -31.82 1.63
CA VAL A 9 5.45 -31.05 1.46
C VAL A 9 5.52 -29.71 2.20
N LYS A 10 6.05 -29.69 3.43
CA LYS A 10 6.22 -28.42 4.17
C LYS A 10 7.10 -27.44 3.41
N HIS A 11 8.28 -27.88 2.97
CA HIS A 11 9.20 -27.01 2.23
C HIS A 11 8.58 -26.50 0.92
N PHE A 12 7.81 -27.35 0.22
CA PHE A 12 7.11 -26.93 -0.99
C PHE A 12 6.08 -25.84 -0.69
N VAL A 13 5.27 -25.99 0.36
CA VAL A 13 4.30 -24.97 0.81
C VAL A 13 5.02 -23.68 1.20
N ASP A 14 6.09 -23.77 1.99
CA ASP A 14 6.84 -22.58 2.44
C ASP A 14 7.47 -21.81 1.27
N ILE A 15 8.04 -22.50 0.29
CA ILE A 15 8.59 -21.91 -0.94
C ILE A 15 7.47 -21.30 -1.77
N GLY A 16 6.36 -22.02 -1.95
CA GLY A 16 5.19 -21.54 -2.71
C GLY A 16 4.63 -20.25 -2.13
N MET A 17 4.48 -20.17 -0.81
CA MET A 17 4.03 -18.96 -0.11
C MET A 17 5.02 -17.79 -0.30
N THR A 18 6.34 -18.05 -0.28
CA THR A 18 7.36 -17.02 -0.50
C THR A 18 7.29 -16.46 -1.91
N VAL A 19 7.14 -17.32 -2.92
CA VAL A 19 7.00 -16.91 -4.32
C VAL A 19 5.70 -16.13 -4.53
N LEU A 20 4.57 -16.63 -4.00
CA LEU A 20 3.29 -15.93 -4.11
C LEU A 20 3.32 -14.55 -3.44
N LEU A 21 4.02 -14.43 -2.30
CA LEU A 21 4.17 -13.14 -1.63
C LEU A 21 4.90 -12.12 -2.51
N LEU A 22 5.97 -12.55 -3.20
CA LEU A 22 6.67 -11.69 -4.16
C LEU A 22 5.77 -11.28 -5.33
N CYS A 23 4.98 -12.23 -5.86
CA CYS A 23 4.01 -11.93 -6.93
C CYS A 23 2.91 -10.95 -6.46
N LEU A 24 2.41 -11.11 -5.23
CA LEU A 24 1.43 -10.21 -4.63
C LEU A 24 1.97 -8.80 -4.43
N MET A 25 3.23 -8.66 -3.99
CA MET A 25 3.88 -7.36 -3.83
C MET A 25 4.30 -6.72 -5.16
N ALA A 26 4.39 -7.51 -6.23
CA ALA A 26 4.67 -7.05 -7.57
C ALA A 26 3.39 -6.70 -8.37
N TYR A 27 2.38 -6.15 -7.71
CA TYR A 27 1.09 -5.76 -8.32
C TYR A 27 1.23 -5.02 -9.66
N PRO A 28 2.16 -4.04 -9.84
CA PRO A 28 2.33 -3.36 -11.12
C PRO A 28 2.69 -4.28 -12.30
N ALA A 29 3.29 -5.43 -12.00
CA ALA A 29 3.68 -6.41 -13.00
C ALA A 29 2.64 -7.54 -13.16
N THR A 30 1.85 -7.83 -12.12
CA THR A 30 0.88 -8.93 -12.14
C THR A 30 -0.54 -8.47 -12.49
N GLY A 31 -0.89 -7.22 -12.19
CA GLY A 31 -2.23 -6.69 -12.41
C GLY A 31 -3.28 -7.21 -11.43
N GLU A 32 -4.46 -6.64 -11.52
CA GLU A 32 -5.55 -6.85 -10.54
C GLU A 32 -6.04 -8.30 -10.49
N THR A 33 -6.39 -8.87 -11.63
CA THR A 33 -6.95 -10.22 -11.70
C THR A 33 -5.99 -11.28 -11.15
N LEU A 34 -4.70 -11.25 -11.53
CA LEU A 34 -3.73 -12.20 -11.00
C LEU A 34 -3.44 -11.96 -9.53
N HIS A 35 -3.41 -10.71 -9.07
CA HIS A 35 -3.24 -10.37 -7.66
C HIS A 35 -4.34 -10.99 -6.79
N GLU A 36 -5.61 -10.89 -7.20
CA GLU A 36 -6.72 -11.50 -6.47
C GLU A 36 -6.61 -13.03 -6.40
N TRP A 37 -6.33 -13.70 -7.53
CA TRP A 37 -6.16 -15.16 -7.55
C TRP A 37 -4.94 -15.63 -6.76
N PHE A 38 -3.85 -14.88 -6.79
CA PHE A 38 -2.68 -15.14 -5.93
C PHE A 38 -3.02 -14.95 -4.45
N GLY A 39 -3.88 -13.99 -4.10
CA GLY A 39 -4.39 -13.79 -2.75
C GLY A 39 -5.19 -15.00 -2.25
N VAL A 40 -6.07 -15.56 -3.09
CA VAL A 40 -6.81 -16.79 -2.78
C VAL A 40 -5.86 -17.96 -2.60
N ALA A 41 -4.90 -18.14 -3.52
CA ALA A 41 -3.90 -19.21 -3.43
C ALA A 41 -3.03 -19.06 -2.17
N MET A 42 -2.61 -17.85 -1.83
CA MET A 42 -1.86 -17.54 -0.60
C MET A 42 -2.67 -17.92 0.64
N THR A 43 -3.95 -17.57 0.69
CA THR A 43 -4.84 -17.90 1.81
C THR A 43 -4.98 -19.42 1.97
N ALA A 44 -5.16 -20.15 0.88
CA ALA A 44 -5.24 -21.62 0.90
C ALA A 44 -3.92 -22.25 1.39
N LEU A 45 -2.76 -21.78 0.89
CA LEU A 45 -1.46 -22.26 1.35
C LEU A 45 -1.17 -21.88 2.80
N LEU A 46 -1.62 -20.71 3.27
CA LEU A 46 -1.51 -20.30 4.66
C LEU A 46 -2.26 -21.27 5.58
N ILE A 47 -3.50 -21.60 5.26
CA ILE A 47 -4.30 -22.59 6.01
C ILE A 47 -3.56 -23.93 6.04
N LEU A 48 -3.07 -24.40 4.89
CA LEU A 48 -2.31 -25.65 4.80
C LEU A 48 -1.01 -25.60 5.62
N HIS A 49 -0.28 -24.48 5.59
CA HIS A 49 0.91 -24.26 6.40
C HIS A 49 0.60 -24.42 7.89
N HIS A 50 -0.48 -23.80 8.37
CA HIS A 50 -0.88 -23.91 9.79
C HIS A 50 -1.31 -25.33 10.18
N ILE A 51 -2.05 -26.04 9.31
CA ILE A 51 -2.43 -27.44 9.52
C ILE A 51 -1.18 -28.33 9.62
N LEU A 52 -0.23 -28.16 8.70
CA LEU A 52 1.02 -28.92 8.69
C LEU A 52 1.90 -28.63 9.92
N ASN A 53 1.81 -27.41 10.47
CA ASN A 53 2.60 -26.95 11.61
C ASN A 53 1.82 -26.93 12.95
N ARG A 54 0.65 -27.60 13.03
CA ARG A 54 -0.22 -27.62 14.22
C ARG A 54 0.49 -27.96 15.54
N ARG A 55 1.58 -28.74 15.48
CA ARG A 55 2.39 -29.07 16.67
C ARG A 55 3.07 -27.86 17.29
N TRP A 56 3.31 -26.80 16.52
CA TRP A 56 3.87 -25.55 17.02
C TRP A 56 2.91 -24.90 18.03
N TYR A 57 1.62 -24.86 17.75
CA TYR A 57 0.60 -24.33 18.68
C TYR A 57 0.60 -25.10 20.01
N ALA A 58 0.66 -26.43 19.96
CA ALA A 58 0.71 -27.27 21.17
C ALA A 58 2.01 -27.04 21.97
N SER A 59 3.05 -26.51 21.37
CA SER A 59 4.33 -26.21 22.04
C SER A 59 4.36 -24.82 22.67
N ILE A 60 3.44 -23.91 22.33
CA ILE A 60 3.44 -22.53 22.84
C ILE A 60 3.40 -22.52 24.38
N PHE A 61 2.56 -23.34 24.99
CA PHE A 61 2.40 -23.39 26.44
C PHE A 61 3.37 -24.34 27.16
N LYS A 62 4.36 -24.92 26.46
CA LYS A 62 5.30 -25.89 27.01
C LYS A 62 6.73 -25.37 27.00
N GLY A 63 7.49 -25.71 28.07
CA GLY A 63 8.92 -25.41 28.19
C GLY A 63 9.24 -23.97 28.57
N SER A 64 10.53 -23.66 28.69
CA SER A 64 11.03 -22.34 29.11
C SER A 64 11.07 -21.35 27.97
N TYR A 65 10.76 -20.10 28.27
CA TYR A 65 10.84 -18.97 27.33
C TYR A 65 12.21 -18.31 27.41
N ASN A 66 12.90 -18.24 26.29
CA ASN A 66 14.11 -17.43 26.15
C ASN A 66 13.82 -16.30 25.14
N ALA A 67 14.72 -15.30 25.06
CA ALA A 67 14.53 -14.12 24.21
C ALA A 67 14.27 -14.47 22.74
N TYR A 68 14.97 -15.44 22.17
CA TYR A 68 14.74 -15.89 20.79
C TYR A 68 13.31 -16.43 20.60
N ARG A 69 12.84 -17.24 21.55
CA ARG A 69 11.48 -17.82 21.49
C ARG A 69 10.40 -16.76 21.63
N VAL A 70 10.60 -15.79 22.54
CA VAL A 70 9.67 -14.66 22.70
C VAL A 70 9.57 -13.85 21.40
N VAL A 71 10.72 -13.42 20.85
CA VAL A 71 10.74 -12.65 19.60
C VAL A 71 10.11 -13.42 18.44
N THR A 72 10.43 -14.71 18.31
CA THR A 72 9.83 -15.56 17.25
C THR A 72 8.33 -15.69 17.43
N LEU A 73 7.82 -15.87 18.65
CA LEU A 73 6.39 -15.95 18.92
C LEU A 73 5.70 -14.63 18.57
N THR A 74 6.28 -13.50 18.99
CA THR A 74 5.74 -12.16 18.68
C THR A 74 5.66 -11.92 17.17
N VAL A 75 6.75 -12.17 16.44
CA VAL A 75 6.77 -12.03 14.97
C VAL A 75 5.72 -12.91 14.31
N ASN A 76 5.61 -14.18 14.71
CA ASN A 76 4.64 -15.12 14.14
C ASN A 76 3.18 -14.70 14.41
N THR A 77 2.90 -14.19 15.61
CA THR A 77 1.55 -13.75 15.99
C THR A 77 1.15 -12.49 15.22
N LEU A 78 2.05 -11.50 15.14
CA LEU A 78 1.83 -10.28 14.36
C LEU A 78 1.67 -10.59 12.87
N LEU A 79 2.50 -11.49 12.33
CA LEU A 79 2.43 -11.92 10.94
C LEU A 79 1.08 -12.60 10.65
N LEU A 80 0.65 -13.53 11.49
CA LEU A 80 -0.63 -14.21 11.31
C LEU A 80 -1.80 -13.22 11.36
N ALA A 81 -1.80 -12.31 12.32
CA ALA A 81 -2.84 -11.29 12.44
C ALA A 81 -2.86 -10.36 11.22
N SER A 82 -1.69 -9.86 10.78
CA SER A 82 -1.60 -8.95 9.64
C SER A 82 -2.03 -9.62 8.33
N ILE A 83 -1.60 -10.87 8.06
CA ILE A 83 -2.02 -11.60 6.85
C ILE A 83 -3.52 -11.89 6.87
N ALA A 84 -4.07 -12.31 8.01
CA ALA A 84 -5.50 -12.61 8.12
C ALA A 84 -6.36 -11.37 7.84
N LEU A 85 -6.00 -10.23 8.43
CA LEU A 85 -6.69 -8.96 8.19
C LEU A 85 -6.49 -8.46 6.74
N THR A 86 -5.29 -8.62 6.17
CA THR A 86 -5.03 -8.30 4.77
C THR A 86 -5.92 -9.13 3.84
N ALA A 87 -6.06 -10.43 4.09
CA ALA A 87 -6.91 -11.33 3.31
C ALA A 87 -8.39 -10.93 3.42
N LEU A 88 -8.89 -10.65 4.65
CA LEU A 88 -10.26 -10.18 4.86
C LEU A 88 -10.54 -8.88 4.10
N CYS A 89 -9.66 -7.90 4.21
CA CYS A 89 -9.82 -6.64 3.48
C CYS A 89 -9.71 -6.83 1.96
N GLY A 90 -8.82 -7.72 1.49
CA GLY A 90 -8.71 -8.07 0.07
C GLY A 90 -9.99 -8.71 -0.48
N MET A 91 -10.61 -9.62 0.27
CA MET A 91 -11.90 -10.22 -0.12
C MET A 91 -13.02 -9.18 -0.21
N ALA A 92 -13.03 -8.18 0.68
CA ALA A 92 -14.02 -7.10 0.64
C ALA A 92 -13.90 -6.19 -0.60
N MET A 93 -12.76 -6.23 -1.28
CA MET A 93 -12.48 -5.43 -2.49
C MET A 93 -12.40 -6.27 -3.77
N SER A 94 -12.53 -7.60 -3.66
CA SER A 94 -12.34 -8.51 -4.79
C SER A 94 -13.46 -8.40 -5.80
N ALA A 95 -13.11 -8.00 -7.03
CA ALA A 95 -14.04 -7.90 -8.15
C ALA A 95 -14.05 -9.18 -9.02
N HIS A 96 -12.98 -9.99 -8.99
CA HIS A 96 -12.79 -11.12 -9.91
C HIS A 96 -12.79 -12.48 -9.22
N ALA A 97 -12.05 -12.65 -8.11
CA ALA A 97 -11.86 -13.96 -7.51
C ALA A 97 -13.00 -14.36 -6.57
N VAL A 98 -13.51 -13.42 -5.76
CA VAL A 98 -14.61 -13.65 -4.80
C VAL A 98 -15.61 -12.48 -4.81
N PRO A 99 -16.22 -12.15 -5.95
CA PRO A 99 -17.07 -10.97 -6.12
C PRO A 99 -18.31 -10.96 -5.21
N PHE A 100 -18.76 -12.12 -4.75
CA PHE A 100 -19.88 -12.24 -3.81
C PHE A 100 -19.56 -11.71 -2.40
N LEU A 101 -18.29 -11.47 -2.08
CA LEU A 101 -17.84 -10.84 -0.83
C LEU A 101 -17.56 -9.34 -1.00
N TYR A 102 -17.71 -8.79 -2.20
CA TYR A 102 -17.45 -7.38 -2.45
C TYR A 102 -18.35 -6.48 -1.57
N GLY A 103 -17.73 -5.52 -0.91
CA GLY A 103 -18.47 -4.49 -0.14
C GLY A 103 -18.99 -4.94 1.24
N PHE A 104 -18.66 -6.16 1.74
CA PHE A 104 -19.04 -6.54 3.11
C PHE A 104 -18.33 -5.70 4.20
N LEU A 105 -17.23 -5.01 3.83
CA LEU A 105 -16.61 -3.92 4.59
C LEU A 105 -16.61 -2.66 3.72
N PRO A 106 -16.65 -1.45 4.33
CA PRO A 106 -16.49 -0.21 3.58
C PRO A 106 -15.20 -0.25 2.75
N VAL A 107 -15.31 -0.13 1.43
CA VAL A 107 -14.17 -0.31 0.49
C VAL A 107 -13.02 0.64 0.80
N SER A 108 -13.30 1.90 1.17
CA SER A 108 -12.29 2.89 1.55
C SER A 108 -11.50 2.48 2.80
N PHE A 109 -12.16 1.89 3.79
CA PHE A 109 -11.52 1.32 4.98
C PHE A 109 -10.69 0.08 4.62
N ALA A 110 -11.31 -0.88 3.91
CA ALA A 110 -10.66 -2.13 3.50
C ALA A 110 -9.37 -1.86 2.70
N ARG A 111 -9.41 -0.88 1.78
CA ARG A 111 -8.26 -0.45 0.98
C ARG A 111 -7.09 0.03 1.83
N ARG A 112 -7.33 0.97 2.74
CA ARG A 112 -6.26 1.52 3.59
C ARG A 112 -5.63 0.46 4.48
N VAL A 113 -6.46 -0.39 5.09
CA VAL A 113 -6.01 -1.47 5.96
C VAL A 113 -5.25 -2.52 5.14
N HIS A 114 -5.77 -2.94 3.98
CA HIS A 114 -5.11 -3.89 3.09
C HIS A 114 -3.74 -3.37 2.64
N LEU A 115 -3.66 -2.11 2.21
CA LEU A 115 -2.42 -1.50 1.73
C LEU A 115 -1.35 -1.45 2.82
N SER A 116 -1.69 -1.02 4.02
CA SER A 116 -0.73 -0.97 5.12
C SER A 116 -0.36 -2.38 5.62
N LEU A 117 -1.33 -3.24 5.86
CA LEU A 117 -1.07 -4.57 6.41
C LEU A 117 -0.42 -5.52 5.41
N SER A 118 -0.61 -5.34 4.10
CA SER A 118 0.14 -6.11 3.08
C SER A 118 1.64 -5.81 3.17
N HIS A 119 2.03 -4.55 3.33
CA HIS A 119 3.42 -4.15 3.51
C HIS A 119 3.99 -4.61 4.86
N TRP A 120 3.21 -4.52 5.96
CA TRP A 120 3.61 -5.11 7.24
C TRP A 120 3.75 -6.62 7.17
N SER A 121 2.83 -7.32 6.51
CA SER A 121 2.91 -8.77 6.28
C SER A 121 4.16 -9.14 5.50
N PHE A 122 4.52 -8.36 4.49
CA PHE A 122 5.74 -8.56 3.69
C PHE A 122 7.01 -8.40 4.55
N VAL A 123 7.11 -7.33 5.33
CA VAL A 123 8.25 -7.10 6.24
C VAL A 123 8.33 -8.19 7.30
N LEU A 124 7.22 -8.52 7.95
CA LEU A 124 7.18 -9.54 9.01
C LEU A 124 7.49 -10.94 8.47
N MET A 125 7.01 -11.28 7.25
CA MET A 125 7.33 -12.55 6.60
C MET A 125 8.83 -12.64 6.27
N ALA A 126 9.42 -11.56 5.75
CA ALA A 126 10.85 -11.53 5.48
C ALA A 126 11.68 -11.69 6.77
N VAL A 127 11.30 -11.00 7.86
CA VAL A 127 11.92 -11.17 9.18
C VAL A 127 11.74 -12.61 9.68
N HIS A 128 10.53 -13.18 9.58
CA HIS A 128 10.26 -14.57 9.94
C HIS A 128 11.15 -15.55 9.19
N LEU A 129 11.26 -15.40 7.88
CA LEU A 129 12.16 -16.20 7.04
C LEU A 129 13.62 -16.07 7.52
N GLY A 130 14.05 -14.84 7.80
CA GLY A 130 15.39 -14.53 8.31
C GLY A 130 15.69 -15.21 9.63
N MET A 131 14.73 -15.27 10.54
CA MET A 131 14.90 -15.95 11.85
C MET A 131 15.16 -17.45 11.72
N HIS A 132 14.79 -18.09 10.61
CA HIS A 132 15.08 -19.50 10.33
C HIS A 132 16.46 -19.74 9.69
N ILE A 133 17.13 -18.71 9.16
CA ILE A 133 18.44 -18.81 8.51
C ILE A 133 19.52 -19.46 9.39
N PRO A 134 19.63 -19.18 10.71
CA PRO A 134 20.64 -19.84 11.55
C PRO A 134 20.49 -21.37 11.61
N ALA A 135 19.25 -21.87 11.55
CA ALA A 135 18.99 -23.31 11.51
C ALA A 135 19.39 -23.91 10.14
N LEU A 136 19.01 -23.23 9.05
CA LEU A 136 19.34 -23.61 7.69
C LEU A 136 20.86 -23.57 7.45
N ALA A 137 21.55 -22.52 7.88
CA ALA A 137 23.00 -22.38 7.74
C ALA A 137 23.81 -23.47 8.50
N ARG A 138 23.24 -24.01 9.58
CA ARG A 138 23.82 -25.16 10.29
C ARG A 138 23.61 -26.48 9.52
N ALA A 139 22.43 -26.63 8.91
CA ALA A 139 22.09 -27.84 8.13
C ALA A 139 22.90 -27.94 6.84
N LEU A 140 23.20 -26.84 6.17
CA LEU A 140 23.87 -26.77 4.87
C LEU A 140 25.39 -26.99 4.93
N ARG A 141 26.03 -27.31 6.00
CA ARG A 141 27.47 -27.67 6.17
C ARG A 141 28.45 -27.02 5.16
N TRP A 142 28.15 -25.83 4.65
CA TRP A 142 28.98 -25.14 3.65
C TRP A 142 30.34 -24.75 4.20
N LYS A 143 31.36 -24.73 3.33
CA LYS A 143 32.69 -24.20 3.65
C LYS A 143 32.58 -22.73 4.09
N ARG A 144 33.49 -22.27 4.93
CA ARG A 144 33.49 -20.89 5.44
C ARG A 144 33.53 -19.87 4.31
N SER A 145 34.35 -20.10 3.27
CA SER A 145 34.45 -19.23 2.09
C SER A 145 33.11 -19.06 1.37
N VAL A 146 32.37 -20.16 1.18
CA VAL A 146 31.03 -20.11 0.54
C VAL A 146 30.05 -19.32 1.41
N LYS A 147 30.05 -19.53 2.72
CA LYS A 147 29.20 -18.76 3.66
C LYS A 147 29.51 -17.26 3.58
N THR A 148 30.80 -16.90 3.53
CA THR A 148 31.21 -15.48 3.43
C THR A 148 30.80 -14.88 2.08
N ALA A 149 30.99 -15.60 0.98
CA ALA A 149 30.58 -15.13 -0.35
C ALA A 149 29.08 -14.93 -0.43
N VAL A 150 28.28 -15.90 0.03
CA VAL A 150 26.80 -15.77 0.08
C VAL A 150 26.37 -14.61 0.97
N ALA A 151 27.00 -14.43 2.14
CA ALA A 151 26.69 -13.31 3.01
C ALA A 151 27.02 -11.96 2.38
N ALA A 152 28.12 -11.86 1.60
CA ALA A 152 28.49 -10.66 0.89
C ALA A 152 27.49 -10.33 -0.23
N VAL A 153 27.08 -11.31 -1.03
CA VAL A 153 26.07 -11.14 -2.10
C VAL A 153 24.73 -10.72 -1.52
N LEU A 154 24.26 -11.39 -0.45
CA LEU A 154 23.02 -11.02 0.23
C LEU A 154 23.12 -9.65 0.89
N GLY A 155 24.29 -9.26 1.40
CA GLY A 155 24.55 -7.94 1.94
C GLY A 155 24.47 -6.85 0.87
N ALA A 156 25.03 -7.07 -0.31
CA ALA A 156 24.90 -6.14 -1.44
C ALA A 156 23.44 -6.01 -1.91
N ALA A 157 22.73 -7.13 -2.04
CA ALA A 157 21.30 -7.14 -2.37
C ALA A 157 20.46 -6.43 -1.30
N ALA A 158 20.78 -6.59 -0.01
CA ALA A 158 20.14 -5.86 1.08
C ALA A 158 20.40 -4.35 1.00
N GLY A 159 21.61 -3.92 0.60
CA GLY A 159 21.94 -2.51 0.35
C GLY A 159 21.07 -1.92 -0.77
N PHE A 160 20.91 -2.62 -1.89
CA PHE A 160 19.96 -2.23 -2.94
C PHE A 160 18.51 -2.21 -2.41
N GLY A 161 18.16 -3.15 -1.53
CA GLY A 161 16.86 -3.21 -0.84
C GLY A 161 16.57 -1.98 0.02
N VAL A 162 17.58 -1.39 0.67
CA VAL A 162 17.42 -0.11 1.40
C VAL A 162 17.02 1.01 0.45
N TRP A 163 17.75 1.15 -0.66
CA TRP A 163 17.42 2.15 -1.67
C TRP A 163 16.01 1.95 -2.25
N ALA A 164 15.66 0.70 -2.63
CA ALA A 164 14.34 0.37 -3.16
C ALA A 164 13.21 0.62 -2.15
N PHE A 165 13.45 0.36 -0.86
CA PHE A 165 12.49 0.59 0.22
C PHE A 165 12.07 2.06 0.34
N PHE A 166 13.04 2.98 0.29
CA PHE A 166 12.75 4.41 0.34
C PHE A 166 12.26 4.96 -1.00
N LYS A 167 12.86 4.54 -2.12
CA LYS A 167 12.45 4.95 -3.48
C LYS A 167 10.99 4.62 -3.77
N ASN A 168 10.54 3.43 -3.37
CA ASN A 168 9.16 2.99 -3.59
C ASN A 168 8.19 3.51 -2.51
N GLY A 169 8.62 4.40 -1.62
CA GLY A 169 7.76 5.01 -0.60
C GLY A 169 7.16 4.01 0.41
N ILE A 170 7.77 2.83 0.59
CA ILE A 170 7.26 1.78 1.49
C ILE A 170 6.94 2.30 2.90
N PRO A 171 7.72 3.23 3.51
CA PRO A 171 7.37 3.81 4.80
C PRO A 171 6.00 4.49 4.84
N ASN A 172 5.55 5.11 3.73
CA ASN A 172 4.26 5.78 3.69
C ASN A 172 3.10 4.76 3.79
N TYR A 173 3.27 3.58 3.17
CA TYR A 173 2.30 2.49 3.27
C TYR A 173 2.28 1.86 4.66
N LEU A 174 3.44 1.59 5.25
CA LEU A 174 3.55 1.01 6.59
C LEU A 174 2.84 1.86 7.66
N PHE A 175 2.92 3.19 7.56
CA PHE A 175 2.41 4.11 8.58
C PHE A 175 1.10 4.81 8.19
N PHE A 176 0.30 4.21 7.31
CA PHE A 176 -1.01 4.73 6.89
C PHE A 176 -0.99 6.16 6.31
N ARG A 177 0.16 6.61 5.79
CA ARG A 177 0.32 7.93 5.20
C ARG A 177 -0.11 7.99 3.73
N ALA A 178 -0.22 6.82 3.06
CA ALA A 178 -0.69 6.69 1.70
C ALA A 178 -2.08 6.01 1.71
N ALA A 179 -3.07 6.66 1.12
CA ALA A 179 -4.41 6.08 0.94
C ALA A 179 -4.49 5.21 -0.31
N PHE A 180 -3.57 5.39 -1.26
CA PHE A 180 -3.52 4.71 -2.55
C PHE A 180 -2.10 4.18 -2.82
N ALA A 181 -2.04 3.13 -3.62
CA ALA A 181 -0.77 2.64 -4.15
C ALA A 181 -0.56 3.24 -5.54
N PHE A 182 0.50 4.03 -5.70
CA PHE A 182 0.87 4.60 -7.00
C PHE A 182 1.93 3.75 -7.65
N PHE A 183 1.69 3.39 -8.90
CA PHE A 183 2.58 2.54 -9.67
C PHE A 183 3.05 3.28 -10.91
N ASP A 184 4.35 3.18 -11.19
CA ASP A 184 4.93 3.59 -12.46
C ASP A 184 4.63 2.49 -13.50
N SER A 185 3.63 2.71 -14.35
CA SER A 185 3.24 1.78 -15.42
C SER A 185 4.31 1.60 -16.50
N GLY A 186 5.28 2.53 -16.59
CA GLY A 186 6.43 2.43 -17.50
C GLY A 186 7.56 1.53 -16.98
N LYS A 187 7.49 1.08 -15.73
CA LYS A 187 8.55 0.32 -15.09
C LYS A 187 8.54 -1.15 -15.55
N PRO A 188 9.68 -1.69 -16.05
CA PRO A 188 9.75 -3.10 -16.43
C PRO A 188 9.43 -4.04 -15.28
N GLY A 189 8.58 -5.05 -15.49
CA GLY A 189 8.18 -6.00 -14.46
C GLY A 189 9.35 -6.70 -13.77
N VAL A 190 10.42 -7.03 -14.52
CA VAL A 190 11.66 -7.60 -13.95
C VAL A 190 12.27 -6.68 -12.88
N LEU A 191 12.25 -5.37 -13.10
CA LEU A 191 12.78 -4.41 -12.12
C LEU A 191 11.87 -4.33 -10.88
N VAL A 192 10.54 -4.41 -11.06
CA VAL A 192 9.59 -4.48 -9.95
C VAL A 192 9.91 -5.69 -9.07
N PHE A 193 10.04 -6.88 -9.66
CA PHE A 193 10.40 -8.10 -8.92
C PHE A 193 11.78 -8.01 -8.26
N ALA A 194 12.78 -7.44 -8.92
CA ALA A 194 14.13 -7.27 -8.37
C ALA A 194 14.12 -6.36 -7.13
N GLU A 195 13.36 -5.26 -7.16
CA GLU A 195 13.22 -4.35 -6.03
C GLU A 195 12.49 -5.03 -4.86
N GLN A 196 11.37 -5.73 -5.11
CA GLN A 196 10.64 -6.44 -4.05
C GLN A 196 11.50 -7.56 -3.43
N LEU A 197 12.22 -8.33 -4.27
CA LEU A 197 13.13 -9.36 -3.78
C LEU A 197 14.26 -8.77 -2.93
N SER A 198 14.82 -7.64 -3.32
CA SER A 198 15.90 -6.98 -2.56
C SER A 198 15.41 -6.44 -1.21
N ILE A 199 14.19 -5.89 -1.14
CA ILE A 199 13.53 -5.48 0.10
C ILE A 199 13.29 -6.71 1.00
N MET A 200 12.82 -7.82 0.45
CA MET A 200 12.65 -9.07 1.19
C MET A 200 13.99 -9.57 1.75
N ILE A 201 15.06 -9.54 0.96
CA ILE A 201 16.41 -9.92 1.41
C ILE A 201 16.89 -8.99 2.53
N LEU A 202 16.64 -7.69 2.45
CA LEU A 202 16.98 -6.72 3.50
C LEU A 202 16.38 -7.14 4.86
N PHE A 203 15.07 -7.35 4.91
CA PHE A 203 14.39 -7.69 6.16
C PHE A 203 14.69 -9.11 6.63
N ALA A 204 14.90 -10.05 5.70
CA ALA A 204 15.39 -11.39 6.04
C ALA A 204 16.81 -11.34 6.62
N TYR A 205 17.70 -10.50 6.09
CA TYR A 205 19.03 -10.28 6.65
C TYR A 205 18.97 -9.72 8.07
N LEU A 206 18.12 -8.71 8.31
CA LEU A 206 17.90 -8.15 9.65
C LEU A 206 17.35 -9.20 10.63
N GLY A 207 16.38 -10.01 10.19
CA GLY A 207 15.85 -11.14 10.96
C GLY A 207 16.92 -12.18 11.31
N ALA A 208 17.79 -12.51 10.36
CA ALA A 208 18.91 -13.43 10.58
C ALA A 208 19.92 -12.88 11.59
N VAL A 209 20.31 -11.62 11.46
CA VAL A 209 21.21 -10.95 12.44
C VAL A 209 20.60 -10.95 13.83
N CYS A 210 19.32 -10.58 13.95
CA CYS A 210 18.60 -10.65 15.23
C CYS A 210 18.65 -12.06 15.83
N ALA A 211 18.33 -13.08 15.03
CA ALA A 211 18.36 -14.48 15.47
C ALA A 211 19.76 -14.93 15.91
N PHE A 212 20.82 -14.58 15.16
CA PHE A 212 22.19 -14.90 15.51
C PHE A 212 22.60 -14.24 16.84
N LEU A 213 22.25 -12.97 17.06
CA LEU A 213 22.56 -12.25 18.30
C LEU A 213 21.83 -12.86 19.51
N LEU A 214 20.55 -13.20 19.36
CA LEU A 214 19.74 -13.80 20.42
C LEU A 214 20.23 -15.22 20.78
N LEU A 215 20.71 -15.99 19.79
CA LEU A 215 21.25 -17.34 20.01
C LEU A 215 22.67 -17.31 20.59
N LYS A 216 23.50 -16.29 20.26
CA LYS A 216 24.86 -16.13 20.80
C LYS A 216 24.84 -15.84 22.29
N LYS A 217 23.91 -15.03 22.80
CA LYS A 217 23.76 -14.71 24.24
C LYS A 217 23.51 -15.94 25.11
N ARG A 218 23.16 -17.09 24.55
CA ARG A 218 22.87 -18.32 25.32
C ARG A 218 24.12 -19.04 25.90
N LYS A 219 25.35 -18.65 25.48
CA LYS A 219 26.60 -19.23 26.02
C LYS A 219 27.11 -18.60 27.35
N GLY A 220 26.50 -17.50 27.77
CA GLY A 220 26.83 -16.83 29.04
C GLY A 220 25.59 -16.75 29.92
N ARG A 221 25.75 -17.17 31.15
CA ARG A 221 24.84 -17.20 32.33
C ARG A 221 23.58 -16.34 32.19
N SER A 222 22.42 -17.00 32.28
CA SER A 222 21.08 -16.44 32.19
C SER A 222 20.80 -15.41 33.30
N ARG A 223 20.72 -14.12 32.92
CA ARG A 223 19.91 -13.14 33.64
C ARG A 223 18.63 -12.93 32.82
N PRO A 224 17.43 -12.84 33.43
CA PRO A 224 16.22 -12.46 32.71
C PRO A 224 16.32 -10.98 32.36
N VAL A 225 16.85 -10.69 31.19
CA VAL A 225 16.80 -9.36 30.58
C VAL A 225 15.64 -9.38 29.63
N LEU A 226 14.64 -8.58 29.94
CA LEU A 226 13.61 -8.20 28.97
C LEU A 226 14.36 -7.78 27.70
N PRO A 227 14.21 -8.47 26.57
CA PRO A 227 15.15 -8.30 25.47
C PRO A 227 15.03 -6.89 24.92
N THR A 228 16.13 -6.15 24.95
CA THR A 228 16.26 -4.84 24.29
C THR A 228 15.76 -4.84 22.84
N ALA A 229 15.75 -6.00 22.17
CA ALA A 229 15.17 -6.17 20.84
C ALA A 229 13.63 -6.09 20.83
N VAL A 230 12.93 -6.53 21.88
CA VAL A 230 11.46 -6.33 22.01
C VAL A 230 11.18 -4.88 22.34
N LEU A 231 12.01 -4.25 23.18
CA LEU A 231 11.98 -2.80 23.41
C LEU A 231 12.31 -2.01 22.14
N PHE A 232 13.23 -2.47 21.29
CA PHE A 232 13.57 -1.82 20.03
C PHE A 232 12.44 -1.98 18.99
N LEU A 233 11.80 -3.15 18.87
CA LEU A 233 10.62 -3.36 18.03
C LEU A 233 9.39 -2.62 18.57
N LEU A 234 9.19 -2.61 19.90
CA LEU A 234 8.15 -1.80 20.55
C LEU A 234 8.45 -0.30 20.47
N SER A 235 9.72 0.14 20.57
CA SER A 235 10.08 1.55 20.37
C SER A 235 9.95 1.99 18.93
N LEU A 236 10.18 1.11 17.93
CA LEU A 236 9.87 1.39 16.54
C LEU A 236 8.35 1.60 16.32
N CYS A 237 7.52 0.82 17.00
CA CYS A 237 6.07 1.00 17.00
C CYS A 237 5.62 2.25 17.79
N LEU A 238 6.32 2.62 18.86
CA LEU A 238 5.97 3.78 19.70
C LEU A 238 6.50 5.11 19.16
N LEU A 239 7.63 5.12 18.46
CA LEU A 239 8.16 6.30 17.76
C LEU A 239 7.32 6.71 16.55
N SER A 240 6.46 5.81 16.05
CA SER A 240 5.49 6.12 14.98
C SER A 240 4.22 6.79 15.51
N GLY A 241 4.01 6.85 16.82
CA GLY A 241 2.79 7.34 17.47
C GLY A 241 2.76 8.83 17.85
N CYS A 242 3.83 9.58 17.63
CA CYS A 242 3.84 11.01 17.87
C CYS A 242 3.54 11.85 16.62
N GLY A 243 2.40 11.56 15.97
CA GLY A 243 1.63 12.54 15.22
C GLY A 243 0.60 13.11 16.18
N ALA A 244 0.61 14.41 16.41
CA ALA A 244 -0.32 15.08 17.30
C ALA A 244 -1.77 14.68 17.01
N PRO A 245 -2.61 14.46 18.03
CA PRO A 245 -4.02 14.23 17.80
C PRO A 245 -4.63 15.53 17.24
N GLN A 246 -5.07 15.49 15.99
CA GLN A 246 -6.04 16.45 15.52
C GLN A 246 -7.32 16.18 16.31
N THR A 247 -7.60 17.04 17.24
CA THR A 247 -8.87 17.13 17.95
C THR A 247 -10.00 17.22 16.93
N GLU A 248 -10.80 16.18 16.91
CA GLU A 248 -12.10 16.15 16.27
C GLU A 248 -12.98 17.22 16.93
N PRO A 249 -13.54 18.19 16.20
CA PRO A 249 -14.55 19.08 16.80
C PRO A 249 -15.85 18.29 16.91
N ALA A 250 -16.31 18.15 18.16
CA ALA A 250 -17.62 17.64 18.49
C ALA A 250 -18.71 18.44 17.74
N ALA A 251 -19.69 17.72 17.22
CA ALA A 251 -20.89 18.27 16.62
C ALA A 251 -21.67 19.10 17.64
N PRO A 252 -22.15 20.30 17.31
CA PRO A 252 -23.26 20.92 18.02
C PRO A 252 -24.58 20.59 17.33
N ALA A 253 -25.47 20.04 18.11
CA ALA A 253 -26.88 19.92 17.77
C ALA A 253 -27.60 21.28 17.92
N THR A 254 -28.69 21.40 17.16
CA THR A 254 -29.85 22.31 17.28
C THR A 254 -29.75 23.70 16.68
N THR A 255 -30.59 23.86 15.65
CA THR A 255 -31.24 25.07 15.11
C THR A 255 -32.06 25.81 16.21
N PRO A 256 -32.32 27.12 16.11
CA PRO A 256 -33.32 27.62 15.19
C PRO A 256 -33.05 28.99 14.53
N ALA A 257 -33.86 29.22 13.56
CA ALA A 257 -34.11 30.25 12.59
C ALA A 257 -34.06 31.75 12.97
N VAL A 258 -34.01 32.56 11.85
CA VAL A 258 -34.52 33.90 11.59
C VAL A 258 -33.55 35.08 11.88
N THR A 259 -33.09 35.82 10.91
CA THR A 259 -33.68 36.96 10.23
C THR A 259 -32.67 37.64 9.29
N ALA A 260 -33.11 38.05 8.14
CA ALA A 260 -32.41 38.82 7.13
C ALA A 260 -32.04 40.22 7.61
N SER A 261 -30.93 40.74 7.14
CA SER A 261 -30.78 42.17 6.81
C SER A 261 -29.66 42.39 5.81
N ASP A 262 -30.01 43.03 4.75
CA ASP A 262 -29.19 43.57 3.68
C ASP A 262 -28.02 44.42 4.17
N THR A 263 -26.88 44.26 3.51
CA THR A 263 -26.07 45.44 3.17
C THR A 263 -25.22 45.11 1.94
N THR A 264 -25.58 45.75 0.88
CA THR A 264 -24.90 45.87 -0.40
C THR A 264 -23.50 46.45 -0.24
N ALA A 265 -22.51 45.76 -0.75
CA ALA A 265 -21.27 46.40 -1.22
C ALA A 265 -20.84 45.74 -2.51
N SER A 266 -21.16 46.41 -3.59
CA SER A 266 -20.72 46.23 -4.93
C SER A 266 -19.18 46.34 -4.98
N THR A 267 -18.51 45.31 -5.49
CA THR A 267 -17.21 45.46 -6.14
C THR A 267 -17.24 44.62 -7.40
N GLU A 268 -17.13 45.31 -8.53
CA GLU A 268 -17.09 44.77 -9.88
C GLU A 268 -16.07 43.65 -10.04
N PRO A 269 -16.39 42.61 -10.83
CA PRO A 269 -15.42 41.62 -11.19
C PRO A 269 -14.50 42.20 -12.27
N GLN A 270 -13.20 42.28 -11.94
CA GLN A 270 -12.20 42.41 -13.00
C GLN A 270 -12.31 41.21 -13.93
N LYS A 271 -12.72 41.49 -15.15
CA LYS A 271 -12.73 40.61 -16.31
C LYS A 271 -11.29 40.36 -16.73
N GLY A 272 -10.64 39.39 -16.08
CA GLY A 272 -9.44 38.71 -16.60
C GLY A 272 -9.95 37.54 -17.43
N GLU A 273 -9.68 37.56 -18.71
CA GLU A 273 -9.90 36.46 -19.66
C GLU A 273 -9.11 35.25 -19.13
N THR A 274 -9.78 34.37 -18.41
CA THR A 274 -9.17 33.12 -17.91
C THR A 274 -9.18 32.15 -19.08
N ALA A 275 -8.05 31.95 -19.73
CA ALA A 275 -7.89 30.87 -20.70
C ALA A 275 -8.42 29.57 -20.07
N MET A 276 -9.48 29.00 -20.65
CA MET A 276 -10.14 27.81 -20.08
C MET A 276 -9.30 26.58 -20.38
N LEU A 277 -9.09 25.71 -19.38
CA LEU A 277 -8.49 24.40 -19.58
C LEU A 277 -9.44 23.53 -20.39
N GLN A 278 -8.94 22.92 -21.45
CA GLN A 278 -9.62 21.87 -22.20
C GLN A 278 -9.10 20.50 -21.76
N MET A 279 -9.98 19.51 -21.72
CA MET A 279 -9.68 18.15 -21.31
C MET A 279 -10.12 17.14 -22.35
N THR A 280 -9.26 16.16 -22.64
CA THR A 280 -9.62 14.99 -23.44
C THR A 280 -9.32 13.72 -22.64
N ILE A 281 -10.23 12.74 -22.71
CA ILE A 281 -10.06 11.39 -22.14
C ILE A 281 -9.81 10.45 -23.31
N GLN A 282 -8.61 9.86 -23.36
CA GLN A 282 -8.10 9.16 -24.55
C GLN A 282 -8.09 10.12 -25.76
N ASN A 283 -9.04 10.08 -26.65
CA ASN A 283 -9.19 11.02 -27.76
C ASN A 283 -10.56 11.69 -27.75
N THR A 284 -11.35 11.53 -26.69
CA THR A 284 -12.69 12.08 -26.55
C THR A 284 -12.61 13.41 -25.80
N PRO A 285 -12.92 14.54 -26.41
CA PRO A 285 -13.03 15.81 -25.69
C PRO A 285 -14.21 15.76 -24.73
N VAL A 286 -14.04 16.36 -23.55
CA VAL A 286 -15.09 16.47 -22.54
C VAL A 286 -15.20 17.92 -22.05
N ALA A 287 -16.42 18.37 -21.82
CA ALA A 287 -16.66 19.68 -21.25
C ALA A 287 -16.53 19.62 -19.73
N VAL A 288 -15.66 20.47 -19.17
CA VAL A 288 -15.39 20.51 -17.73
C VAL A 288 -15.75 21.90 -17.21
N GLN A 289 -16.56 21.92 -16.16
CA GLN A 289 -16.74 23.09 -15.31
C GLN A 289 -15.62 23.11 -14.26
N TRP A 290 -14.62 23.98 -14.49
CA TRP A 290 -13.48 24.11 -13.59
C TRP A 290 -13.81 24.98 -12.38
N GLU A 291 -13.23 24.62 -11.22
CA GLU A 291 -13.30 25.41 -10.00
C GLU A 291 -12.38 26.65 -10.07
N SER A 292 -12.76 27.72 -9.38
CA SER A 292 -11.94 28.93 -9.29
C SER A 292 -11.04 28.89 -8.02
N ASN A 293 -9.94 28.11 -8.09
CA ASN A 293 -9.03 27.98 -6.97
C ASN A 293 -7.55 27.94 -7.43
N ASP A 294 -6.61 27.98 -6.45
CA ASP A 294 -5.18 28.01 -6.70
C ASP A 294 -4.69 26.72 -7.38
N ALA A 295 -5.31 25.58 -7.11
CA ALA A 295 -4.95 24.30 -7.69
C ALA A 295 -5.24 24.31 -9.22
N VAL A 296 -6.39 24.83 -9.62
CA VAL A 296 -6.76 24.94 -11.04
C VAL A 296 -5.86 25.94 -11.75
N ARG A 297 -5.56 27.09 -11.15
CA ARG A 297 -4.60 28.06 -11.71
C ARG A 297 -3.21 27.45 -11.91
N ALA A 298 -2.73 26.69 -10.92
CA ALA A 298 -1.45 26.00 -11.04
C ALA A 298 -1.48 24.88 -12.10
N LEU A 299 -2.59 24.16 -12.22
CA LEU A 299 -2.79 23.16 -13.28
C LEU A 299 -2.80 23.80 -14.66
N GLN A 300 -3.42 24.95 -14.80
CA GLN A 300 -3.44 25.75 -16.03
C GLN A 300 -2.05 26.23 -16.44
N ALA A 301 -1.26 26.73 -15.47
CA ALA A 301 0.12 27.16 -15.73
C ALA A 301 1.00 26.01 -16.26
N LEU A 302 0.72 24.76 -15.91
CA LEU A 302 1.41 23.60 -16.49
C LEU A 302 1.12 23.39 -17.97
N CYS A 303 -0.02 23.89 -18.44
CA CYS A 303 -0.48 23.74 -19.80
C CYS A 303 -0.13 24.95 -20.71
N GLU A 304 0.42 26.03 -20.14
CA GLU A 304 0.79 27.25 -20.89
C GLU A 304 1.88 27.02 -21.95
N ASN A 305 2.80 26.08 -21.70
CA ASN A 305 3.90 25.77 -22.61
C ASN A 305 3.69 24.48 -23.42
N GLY A 306 2.47 23.98 -23.47
CA GLY A 306 2.08 22.77 -24.21
C GLY A 306 1.02 21.95 -23.50
N SER A 307 0.76 20.74 -23.99
CA SER A 307 -0.23 19.84 -23.40
C SER A 307 0.36 19.07 -22.22
N LEU A 308 -0.39 18.96 -21.13
CA LEU A 308 -0.09 18.06 -20.02
C LEU A 308 -0.79 16.71 -20.24
N THR A 309 -0.01 15.67 -20.48
CA THR A 309 -0.51 14.31 -20.65
C THR A 309 -0.32 13.51 -19.37
N VAL A 310 -1.42 13.03 -18.77
CA VAL A 310 -1.42 12.24 -17.54
C VAL A 310 -1.87 10.83 -17.87
N LYS A 311 -1.01 9.84 -17.60
CA LYS A 311 -1.36 8.42 -17.68
C LYS A 311 -2.09 8.05 -16.41
N MET A 312 -3.35 7.71 -16.54
CA MET A 312 -4.23 7.35 -15.45
C MET A 312 -4.28 5.83 -15.32
N SER A 313 -4.38 5.35 -14.11
CA SER A 313 -4.65 3.94 -13.82
C SER A 313 -6.00 3.79 -13.14
N MET A 314 -6.76 2.78 -13.59
CA MET A 314 -8.05 2.44 -13.00
C MET A 314 -7.85 2.00 -11.55
N TYR A 315 -8.64 2.56 -10.64
CA TYR A 315 -8.51 2.25 -9.22
C TYR A 315 -9.87 2.05 -8.55
N GLY A 316 -9.99 0.94 -7.79
CA GLY A 316 -11.15 0.62 -6.97
C GLY A 316 -12.46 0.42 -7.74
N GLY A 317 -12.44 0.38 -9.07
CA GLY A 317 -13.63 0.21 -9.90
C GLY A 317 -14.57 1.44 -9.92
N PHE A 318 -14.09 2.62 -9.50
CA PHE A 318 -14.89 3.85 -9.48
C PHE A 318 -14.11 5.13 -9.80
N GLU A 319 -12.80 5.07 -9.97
CA GLU A 319 -11.97 6.24 -10.26
C GLU A 319 -10.77 5.88 -11.15
N GLN A 320 -10.26 6.89 -11.87
CA GLN A 320 -8.98 6.89 -12.55
C GLN A 320 -8.04 7.81 -11.79
N VAL A 321 -6.80 7.39 -11.53
CA VAL A 321 -5.80 8.14 -10.77
C VAL A 321 -4.50 8.22 -11.54
N GLY A 322 -3.91 9.41 -11.66
CA GLY A 322 -2.65 9.59 -12.35
C GLY A 322 -1.76 10.69 -11.73
N PRO A 323 -0.42 10.49 -11.72
CA PRO A 323 0.51 11.45 -11.16
C PRO A 323 0.69 12.66 -12.07
N LEU A 324 0.69 13.87 -11.49
CA LEU A 324 1.00 15.12 -12.20
C LEU A 324 2.50 15.37 -12.37
N GLY A 325 3.36 14.56 -11.76
CA GLY A 325 4.81 14.72 -11.79
C GLY A 325 5.36 15.78 -10.84
N GLN A 326 4.50 16.62 -10.27
CA GLN A 326 4.85 17.64 -9.28
C GLN A 326 3.70 17.90 -8.32
N THR A 327 3.97 18.65 -7.23
CA THR A 327 2.98 19.02 -6.24
C THR A 327 2.42 20.42 -6.54
N LEU A 328 1.10 20.52 -6.63
CA LEU A 328 0.36 21.77 -6.80
C LEU A 328 -0.13 22.30 -5.45
N PRO A 329 -0.46 23.61 -5.35
CA PRO A 329 -1.21 24.13 -4.22
C PRO A 329 -2.48 23.32 -4.01
N HIS A 330 -2.75 22.89 -2.78
CA HIS A 330 -3.94 22.08 -2.48
C HIS A 330 -4.47 22.40 -1.09
N ARG A 331 -5.78 22.23 -0.95
CA ARG A 331 -6.49 22.31 0.32
C ARG A 331 -7.48 21.17 0.38
N ASP A 332 -6.99 20.02 0.85
CA ASP A 332 -7.78 18.81 0.90
C ASP A 332 -8.83 18.91 2.02
N VAL A 333 -10.09 18.80 1.66
CA VAL A 333 -11.24 18.78 2.58
C VAL A 333 -12.05 17.51 2.36
N GLN A 334 -12.71 17.04 3.42
CA GLN A 334 -13.58 15.88 3.33
C GLN A 334 -14.67 16.13 2.29
N THR A 335 -14.68 15.34 1.25
CA THR A 335 -15.53 15.48 0.07
C THR A 335 -16.16 14.16 -0.29
N VAL A 336 -17.47 14.15 -0.54
CA VAL A 336 -18.16 13.04 -1.22
C VAL A 336 -18.15 13.35 -2.71
N THR A 337 -17.59 12.44 -3.51
CA THR A 337 -17.47 12.59 -4.96
C THR A 337 -18.58 11.82 -5.67
N ASN A 338 -18.93 12.29 -6.87
CA ASN A 338 -19.89 11.70 -7.79
C ASN A 338 -19.21 11.38 -9.13
N PRO A 339 -19.83 10.57 -10.01
CA PRO A 339 -19.35 10.40 -11.37
C PRO A 339 -19.15 11.75 -12.05
N GLY A 340 -18.03 11.93 -12.75
CA GLY A 340 -17.65 13.18 -13.41
C GLY A 340 -16.84 14.16 -12.54
N ASP A 341 -16.76 13.96 -11.24
CA ASP A 341 -15.91 14.83 -10.39
C ASP A 341 -14.43 14.63 -10.72
N ILE A 342 -13.73 15.76 -10.83
CA ILE A 342 -12.28 15.85 -11.03
C ILE A 342 -11.69 16.48 -9.78
N VAL A 343 -10.73 15.79 -9.17
CA VAL A 343 -10.12 16.28 -7.93
C VAL A 343 -8.59 16.11 -7.94
N LEU A 344 -7.93 16.88 -7.09
CA LEU A 344 -6.53 16.71 -6.77
C LEU A 344 -6.43 16.01 -5.42
N TYR A 345 -5.66 14.96 -5.36
CA TYR A 345 -5.37 14.23 -4.13
C TYR A 345 -3.90 14.45 -3.70
N ALA A 346 -3.72 14.84 -2.43
CA ALA A 346 -2.41 15.09 -1.82
C ALA A 346 -1.51 16.03 -2.65
N GLY A 347 -2.12 16.95 -3.39
CA GLY A 347 -1.44 17.93 -4.22
C GLY A 347 -0.75 17.41 -5.47
N SER A 348 -0.65 16.11 -5.70
CA SER A 348 0.18 15.53 -6.77
C SER A 348 -0.52 14.51 -7.67
N GLN A 349 -1.76 14.16 -7.36
CA GLN A 349 -2.51 13.15 -8.12
C GLN A 349 -3.78 13.74 -8.69
N LEU A 350 -3.94 13.64 -9.99
CA LEU A 350 -5.21 13.89 -10.68
C LEU A 350 -6.11 12.67 -10.51
N VAL A 351 -7.35 12.89 -10.07
CA VAL A 351 -8.34 11.82 -9.90
C VAL A 351 -9.61 12.21 -10.65
N VAL A 352 -10.14 11.28 -11.46
CA VAL A 352 -11.40 11.44 -12.19
C VAL A 352 -12.33 10.29 -11.85
N PHE A 353 -13.54 10.62 -11.38
CA PHE A 353 -14.49 9.64 -10.88
C PHE A 353 -15.48 9.20 -11.96
N TYR A 354 -15.77 7.89 -12.01
CA TYR A 354 -16.91 7.29 -12.71
C TYR A 354 -17.82 6.51 -11.75
N GLY A 355 -17.53 6.59 -10.46
CA GLY A 355 -18.33 6.14 -9.32
C GLY A 355 -18.22 7.16 -8.20
N SER A 356 -18.46 6.74 -6.94
CA SER A 356 -18.47 7.61 -5.77
C SER A 356 -17.43 7.17 -4.75
N ASN A 357 -16.81 8.15 -4.08
CA ASN A 357 -15.93 7.95 -2.93
C ASN A 357 -16.13 9.09 -1.91
N SER A 358 -15.66 8.87 -0.69
CA SER A 358 -15.66 9.91 0.36
C SER A 358 -14.28 9.98 1.00
N TRP A 359 -13.55 11.08 0.74
CA TRP A 359 -12.20 11.29 1.20
C TRP A 359 -11.82 12.77 1.23
N ALA A 360 -10.63 13.10 1.73
CA ALA A 360 -10.10 14.44 1.67
C ALA A 360 -9.48 14.73 0.29
N TYR A 361 -10.07 15.67 -0.45
CA TYR A 361 -9.66 16.09 -1.79
C TYR A 361 -9.70 17.61 -1.93
N THR A 362 -8.93 18.12 -2.88
CA THR A 362 -9.11 19.48 -3.42
C THR A 362 -9.88 19.37 -4.73
N ARG A 363 -11.08 19.94 -4.82
CA ARG A 363 -11.88 19.93 -6.06
C ARG A 363 -11.17 20.72 -7.15
N LEU A 364 -11.15 20.17 -8.36
CA LEU A 364 -10.64 20.82 -9.57
C LEU A 364 -11.77 21.18 -10.53
N GLY A 365 -12.79 20.32 -10.65
CA GLY A 365 -13.92 20.54 -11.56
C GLY A 365 -14.86 19.37 -11.64
N HIS A 366 -15.79 19.46 -12.62
CA HIS A 366 -16.77 18.43 -12.92
C HIS A 366 -17.04 18.35 -14.43
N ILE A 367 -17.10 17.12 -14.97
CA ILE A 367 -17.45 16.86 -16.37
C ILE A 367 -18.97 17.02 -16.54
N THR A 368 -19.38 17.87 -17.46
CA THR A 368 -20.79 18.31 -17.57
C THR A 368 -21.54 17.74 -18.78
N ASP A 369 -20.82 17.24 -19.79
CA ASP A 369 -21.38 16.78 -21.06
C ASP A 369 -21.49 15.26 -21.21
N GLN A 370 -21.16 14.52 -20.15
CA GLN A 370 -21.20 13.06 -20.12
C GLN A 370 -22.16 12.56 -19.04
N SER A 371 -23.03 11.61 -19.37
CA SER A 371 -23.84 10.88 -18.40
C SER A 371 -23.00 9.86 -17.63
N ASP A 372 -23.48 9.41 -16.46
CA ASP A 372 -22.80 8.39 -15.63
C ASP A 372 -22.46 7.12 -16.43
N ALA A 373 -23.37 6.67 -17.30
CA ALA A 373 -23.15 5.51 -18.16
C ALA A 373 -22.05 5.74 -19.22
N GLN A 374 -21.95 6.96 -19.75
CA GLN A 374 -20.88 7.35 -20.68
C GLN A 374 -19.55 7.46 -19.97
N LEU A 375 -19.51 8.08 -18.78
CA LEU A 375 -18.32 8.14 -17.94
C LEU A 375 -17.82 6.75 -17.57
N GLN A 376 -18.73 5.85 -17.21
CA GLN A 376 -18.38 4.47 -16.92
C GLN A 376 -17.81 3.77 -18.16
N THR A 377 -18.37 4.03 -19.35
CA THR A 377 -17.85 3.46 -20.59
C THR A 377 -16.46 3.99 -20.95
N LEU A 378 -16.20 5.27 -20.70
CA LEU A 378 -14.92 5.93 -21.00
C LEU A 378 -13.80 5.54 -20.01
N LEU A 379 -14.15 5.36 -18.72
CA LEU A 379 -13.18 5.30 -17.64
C LEU A 379 -13.04 3.91 -16.99
N SER A 380 -13.97 2.95 -17.23
CA SER A 380 -13.94 1.64 -16.55
C SER A 380 -13.34 0.49 -17.38
N LYS A 381 -12.84 0.74 -18.57
CA LYS A 381 -12.32 -0.31 -19.49
C LYS A 381 -10.80 -0.53 -19.40
N GLY A 382 -10.16 -0.05 -18.38
CA GLY A 382 -8.71 -0.13 -18.16
C GLY A 382 -8.10 1.25 -17.93
N ASP A 383 -6.78 1.32 -18.00
CA ASP A 383 -6.03 2.56 -17.85
C ASP A 383 -6.32 3.52 -19.01
N VAL A 384 -6.44 4.81 -18.71
CA VAL A 384 -6.74 5.84 -19.73
C VAL A 384 -5.66 6.92 -19.73
N VAL A 385 -5.59 7.66 -20.83
CA VAL A 385 -4.73 8.85 -20.94
C VAL A 385 -5.61 10.08 -20.93
N ILE A 386 -5.33 11.02 -20.03
CA ILE A 386 -5.97 12.32 -19.97
C ILE A 386 -4.98 13.36 -20.48
N THR A 387 -5.44 14.21 -21.41
CA THR A 387 -4.66 15.33 -21.91
C THR A 387 -5.37 16.63 -21.54
N LEU A 388 -4.63 17.54 -20.95
CA LEU A 388 -5.06 18.90 -20.63
C LEU A 388 -4.30 19.88 -21.50
N THR A 389 -5.01 20.86 -22.05
CA THR A 389 -4.45 21.95 -22.87
C THR A 389 -5.02 23.28 -22.43
N ALA A 390 -4.23 24.33 -22.46
CA ALA A 390 -4.78 25.68 -22.33
C ALA A 390 -5.60 26.00 -23.58
N ALA A 391 -6.80 26.56 -23.40
CA ALA A 391 -7.56 27.12 -24.55
C ALA A 391 -6.83 28.39 -25.02
N GLU A 392 -6.69 28.52 -26.33
CA GLU A 392 -6.20 29.74 -26.97
C GLU A 392 -7.14 30.92 -26.75
#